data_50cb1bf5e9f59db846b806dab6326b3e
#
_entry.id   50cb1bf5e9f59db846b806dab6326b3e
#
_cell.length_a   1.000
_cell.length_b   1.000
_cell.length_c   1.000
_cell.angle_alpha   90.00
_cell.angle_beta   90.00
_cell.angle_gamma   90.00
#
_symmetry.space_group_name_H-M   'P 1'
#
loop_
_entity.id
_entity.type
_entity.pdbx_description
1 polymer ?
#
loop_
_entity_poly.entity_id
_entity_poly.type
_entity_poly.pdbx_seq_one_letter_code
_entity_poly.pdbx_strand_id
1 'polypeptide(L)'
;ADYYFKSVGLVSAGIFYKKINDFIVDQVIGDYTYQNNEYKKFTQPKNAGDADLLGVELAYQRDFSFIAPALKCIGFYGTYTYTHTKVNNFNFEGRENEKDLSLPGSPEHTANASLYFEKKGFNVRLSYNYASSFIDEMGEVAALDRYYDAVNYMDLNASYTFGKKIKTTFYADATNLLNQPLRYYQGVKDRTMQSEHYGVKINAGVKVNF
;
A
#
# COMPACT_ATOMS: atom_id res chain seq x y z
N ALA A 1 -20.83 -2.30 -8.21
CA ALA A 1 -21.44 -2.06 -9.53
C ALA A 1 -20.34 -1.93 -10.57
N ASP A 2 -20.52 -2.58 -11.71
CA ASP A 2 -19.54 -2.59 -12.80
C ASP A 2 -20.20 -2.08 -14.08
N TYR A 3 -19.48 -1.23 -14.81
CA TYR A 3 -19.89 -0.76 -16.12
C TYR A 3 -18.79 -1.07 -17.15
N TYR A 4 -19.16 -1.83 -18.16
CA TYR A 4 -18.27 -2.21 -19.27
C TYR A 4 -18.50 -1.30 -20.47
N PHE A 5 -17.47 -0.64 -20.95
CA PHE A 5 -17.54 0.18 -22.16
C PHE A 5 -17.61 -0.73 -23.41
N LYS A 6 -18.17 -0.20 -24.50
CA LYS A 6 -18.23 -0.92 -25.79
C LYS A 6 -16.85 -1.27 -26.39
N SER A 7 -15.82 -0.43 -26.11
CA SER A 7 -14.40 -0.75 -26.32
C SER A 7 -13.82 -1.36 -25.04
N VAL A 8 -12.58 -1.87 -25.08
CA VAL A 8 -11.91 -2.40 -23.89
C VAL A 8 -11.91 -1.34 -22.77
N GLY A 9 -12.66 -1.60 -21.72
CA GLY A 9 -12.71 -0.69 -20.57
C GLY A 9 -13.77 -1.08 -19.53
N LEU A 10 -13.46 -0.74 -18.28
CA LEU A 10 -14.25 -1.04 -17.08
C LEU A 10 -14.22 0.15 -16.12
N VAL A 11 -15.37 0.48 -15.55
CA VAL A 11 -15.50 1.25 -14.31
C VAL A 11 -16.17 0.36 -13.29
N SER A 12 -15.56 0.24 -12.11
CA SER A 12 -16.13 -0.49 -10.98
C SER A 12 -16.20 0.41 -9.75
N ALA A 13 -17.29 0.31 -9.01
CA ALA A 13 -17.46 0.97 -7.72
C ALA A 13 -18.08 -0.01 -6.72
N GLY A 14 -17.47 -0.10 -5.56
CA GLY A 14 -17.89 -0.95 -4.45
C GLY A 14 -17.95 -0.18 -3.14
N ILE A 15 -18.83 -0.61 -2.25
CA ILE A 15 -18.90 -0.18 -0.85
C ILE A 15 -18.79 -1.45 -0.03
N PHE A 16 -18.01 -1.42 1.04
CA PHE A 16 -17.91 -2.53 1.97
C PHE A 16 -18.04 -2.07 3.42
N TYR A 17 -18.55 -2.97 4.23
CA TYR A 17 -18.54 -2.84 5.69
C TYR A 17 -18.01 -4.15 6.27
N LYS A 18 -17.06 -4.05 7.22
CA LYS A 18 -16.50 -5.19 7.94
C LYS A 18 -16.52 -4.90 9.43
N LYS A 19 -16.84 -5.91 10.21
CA LYS A 19 -16.69 -5.90 11.66
C LYS A 19 -15.62 -6.90 12.04
N ILE A 20 -14.64 -6.47 12.82
CA ILE A 20 -13.57 -7.31 13.37
C ILE A 20 -13.81 -7.34 14.88
N ASN A 21 -13.91 -8.53 15.45
CA ASN A 21 -13.99 -8.70 16.88
C ASN A 21 -12.61 -9.18 17.38
N ASP A 22 -12.25 -8.74 18.59
CA ASP A 22 -11.03 -9.18 19.28
C ASP A 22 -9.75 -9.02 18.44
N PHE A 23 -9.57 -7.84 17.80
CA PHE A 23 -8.32 -7.61 17.05
C PHE A 23 -7.11 -7.60 17.99
N ILE A 24 -6.00 -8.12 17.52
CA ILE A 24 -4.79 -8.31 18.32
C ILE A 24 -3.82 -7.16 18.03
N VAL A 25 -3.23 -6.60 19.09
CA VAL A 25 -2.10 -5.67 19.03
C VAL A 25 -0.98 -6.15 19.93
N ASP A 26 0.24 -5.77 19.62
CA ASP A 26 1.37 -5.93 20.50
C ASP A 26 1.36 -4.80 21.55
N GLN A 27 1.14 -5.15 22.81
CA GLN A 27 1.17 -4.22 23.93
C GLN A 27 2.56 -4.21 24.58
N VAL A 28 3.14 -3.02 24.67
CA VAL A 28 4.34 -2.81 25.49
C VAL A 28 3.93 -2.69 26.95
N ILE A 29 4.46 -3.55 27.81
CA ILE A 29 4.10 -3.65 29.25
C ILE A 29 5.17 -2.97 30.13
N GLY A 30 6.16 -2.28 29.55
CA GLY A 30 7.21 -1.61 30.31
C GLY A 30 8.24 -2.56 30.91
N ASP A 31 8.68 -2.27 32.13
CA ASP A 31 9.68 -3.07 32.84
C ASP A 31 9.14 -4.43 33.29
N TYR A 32 9.84 -5.48 32.95
CA TYR A 32 9.45 -6.86 33.25
C TYR A 32 10.64 -7.65 33.82
N THR A 33 10.41 -8.34 34.94
CA THR A 33 11.42 -9.18 35.57
C THR A 33 11.11 -10.66 35.35
N TYR A 34 12.04 -11.39 34.74
CA TYR A 34 11.95 -12.82 34.54
C TYR A 34 13.26 -13.50 34.94
N GLN A 35 13.19 -14.52 35.77
CA GLN A 35 14.34 -15.28 36.32
C GLN A 35 15.46 -14.37 36.84
N ASN A 36 15.11 -13.35 37.63
CA ASN A 36 16.00 -12.33 38.22
C ASN A 36 16.70 -11.41 37.19
N ASN A 37 16.29 -11.44 35.92
CA ASN A 37 16.75 -10.49 34.90
C ASN A 37 15.68 -9.41 34.67
N GLU A 38 16.10 -8.17 34.61
CA GLU A 38 15.24 -7.04 34.30
C GLU A 38 15.23 -6.78 32.76
N TYR A 39 14.05 -6.69 32.19
CA TYR A 39 13.80 -6.33 30.80
C TYR A 39 13.08 -4.98 30.76
N LYS A 40 13.65 -4.02 30.04
CA LYS A 40 13.13 -2.64 29.97
C LYS A 40 11.94 -2.49 29.00
N LYS A 41 11.75 -3.42 28.12
CA LYS A 41 10.64 -3.45 27.18
C LYS A 41 10.15 -4.88 27.02
N PHE A 42 9.00 -5.19 27.62
CA PHE A 42 8.29 -6.44 27.40
C PHE A 42 7.09 -6.18 26.49
N THR A 43 6.98 -6.93 25.42
CA THR A 43 5.88 -6.82 24.46
C THR A 43 5.09 -8.11 24.42
N GLN A 44 3.78 -8.04 24.49
CA GLN A 44 2.89 -9.19 24.45
C GLN A 44 1.71 -8.93 23.52
N PRO A 45 1.34 -9.86 22.60
CA PRO A 45 0.11 -9.77 21.84
C PRO A 45 -1.10 -9.92 22.77
N LYS A 46 -2.05 -8.99 22.66
CA LYS A 46 -3.31 -8.99 23.42
C LYS A 46 -4.48 -8.62 22.52
N ASN A 47 -5.67 -9.14 22.85
CA ASN A 47 -6.91 -8.66 22.26
C ASN A 47 -7.21 -7.25 22.76
N ALA A 48 -7.28 -6.30 21.84
CA ALA A 48 -7.37 -4.88 22.14
C ALA A 48 -8.79 -4.29 21.97
N GLY A 49 -9.73 -5.08 21.49
CA GLY A 49 -11.12 -4.62 21.29
C GLY A 49 -11.69 -5.01 19.94
N ASP A 50 -12.71 -4.30 19.51
CA ASP A 50 -13.41 -4.50 18.25
C ASP A 50 -13.11 -3.35 17.29
N ALA A 51 -13.28 -3.58 15.98
CA ALA A 51 -13.16 -2.52 14.99
C ALA A 51 -14.25 -2.64 13.92
N ASP A 52 -14.77 -1.49 13.51
CA ASP A 52 -15.64 -1.34 12.36
C ASP A 52 -14.85 -0.70 11.22
N LEU A 53 -14.97 -1.26 10.01
CA LEU A 53 -14.38 -0.73 8.80
C LEU A 53 -15.48 -0.44 7.78
N LEU A 54 -15.56 0.79 7.31
CA LEU A 54 -16.43 1.20 6.21
C LEU A 54 -15.55 1.75 5.09
N GLY A 55 -15.74 1.27 3.88
CA GLY A 55 -14.93 1.77 2.77
C GLY A 55 -15.62 1.81 1.43
N VAL A 56 -14.97 2.53 0.53
CA VAL A 56 -15.36 2.68 -0.87
C VAL A 56 -14.18 2.27 -1.73
N GLU A 57 -14.45 1.45 -2.74
CA GLU A 57 -13.47 1.01 -3.74
C GLU A 57 -13.90 1.49 -5.11
N LEU A 58 -12.97 2.10 -5.84
CA LEU A 58 -13.15 2.53 -7.22
C LEU A 58 -12.07 1.88 -8.08
N ALA A 59 -12.45 1.40 -9.27
CA ALA A 59 -11.51 0.94 -10.27
C ALA A 59 -11.89 1.47 -11.65
N TYR A 60 -10.90 1.86 -12.40
CA TYR A 60 -11.04 2.31 -13.78
C TYR A 60 -9.96 1.70 -14.64
N GLN A 61 -10.36 1.13 -15.77
CA GLN A 61 -9.44 0.62 -16.79
C GLN A 61 -9.98 0.97 -18.18
N ARG A 62 -9.15 1.57 -19.01
CA ARG A 62 -9.52 1.84 -20.40
C ARG A 62 -8.30 2.10 -21.27
N ASP A 63 -8.35 1.63 -22.53
CA ASP A 63 -7.47 2.15 -23.58
C ASP A 63 -7.96 3.51 -24.10
N PHE A 64 -7.10 4.27 -24.79
CA PHE A 64 -7.45 5.61 -25.29
C PHE A 64 -8.01 5.59 -26.72
N SER A 65 -8.47 4.44 -27.21
CA SER A 65 -9.14 4.35 -28.54
C SER A 65 -10.41 5.20 -28.63
N PHE A 66 -11.03 5.54 -27.50
CA PHE A 66 -12.20 6.40 -27.44
C PHE A 66 -11.86 7.88 -27.78
N ILE A 67 -10.61 8.30 -27.66
CA ILE A 67 -10.12 9.63 -28.09
C ILE A 67 -9.77 9.59 -29.58
N ALA A 68 -8.95 8.59 -29.96
CA ALA A 68 -8.57 8.36 -31.35
C ALA A 68 -8.17 6.88 -31.55
N PRO A 69 -8.56 6.24 -32.68
CA PRO A 69 -8.23 4.84 -32.95
C PRO A 69 -6.71 4.54 -32.94
N ALA A 70 -5.87 5.53 -33.23
CA ALA A 70 -4.42 5.41 -33.18
C ALA A 70 -3.89 5.20 -31.75
N LEU A 71 -4.63 5.61 -30.70
CA LEU A 71 -4.26 5.54 -29.30
C LEU A 71 -4.68 4.23 -28.60
N LYS A 72 -5.22 3.26 -29.34
CA LYS A 72 -5.60 1.95 -28.81
C LYS A 72 -4.46 1.16 -28.14
N CYS A 73 -3.22 1.54 -28.41
CA CYS A 73 -2.03 0.93 -27.84
C CYS A 73 -1.61 1.56 -26.50
N ILE A 74 -2.28 2.62 -26.07
CA ILE A 74 -2.05 3.30 -24.81
C ILE A 74 -3.31 3.12 -23.96
N GLY A 75 -3.12 2.83 -22.68
CA GLY A 75 -4.26 2.74 -21.77
C GLY A 75 -3.85 3.08 -20.35
N PHE A 76 -4.86 3.28 -19.56
CA PHE A 76 -4.78 3.61 -18.14
C PHE A 76 -5.51 2.55 -17.32
N TYR A 77 -4.93 2.22 -16.17
CA TYR A 77 -5.56 1.47 -15.11
C TYR A 77 -5.37 2.23 -13.79
N GLY A 78 -6.42 2.34 -13.00
CA GLY A 78 -6.34 2.97 -11.70
C GLY A 78 -7.31 2.35 -10.72
N THR A 79 -6.90 2.26 -9.46
CA THR A 79 -7.74 1.89 -8.32
C THR A 79 -7.56 2.90 -7.21
N TYR A 80 -8.62 3.13 -6.47
CA TYR A 80 -8.59 3.94 -5.28
C TYR A 80 -9.50 3.30 -4.23
N THR A 81 -8.99 3.19 -2.99
CA THR A 81 -9.76 2.72 -1.85
C THR A 81 -9.67 3.76 -0.74
N TYR A 82 -10.84 4.12 -0.22
CA TYR A 82 -11.00 4.84 1.03
C TYR A 82 -11.51 3.89 2.09
N THR A 83 -10.87 3.84 3.25
CA THR A 83 -11.24 2.97 4.37
C THR A 83 -11.30 3.80 5.65
N HIS A 84 -12.49 4.08 6.14
CA HIS A 84 -12.66 4.63 7.47
C HIS A 84 -12.72 3.49 8.49
N THR A 85 -11.89 3.58 9.52
CA THR A 85 -11.86 2.59 10.61
C THR A 85 -12.20 3.25 11.94
N LYS A 86 -12.91 2.53 12.79
CA LYS A 86 -13.23 2.96 14.15
C LYS A 86 -13.03 1.81 15.11
N VAL A 87 -12.17 2.00 16.10
CA VAL A 87 -11.98 1.04 17.19
C VAL A 87 -13.06 1.25 18.24
N ASN A 88 -13.64 0.15 18.71
CA ASN A 88 -14.67 0.11 19.75
C ASN A 88 -14.20 -0.82 20.87
N ASN A 89 -14.74 -0.61 22.08
CA ASN A 89 -14.43 -1.45 23.26
C ASN A 89 -12.91 -1.60 23.47
N PHE A 90 -12.18 -0.50 23.25
CA PHE A 90 -10.73 -0.52 23.30
C PHE A 90 -10.24 -0.86 24.71
N ASN A 91 -9.51 -1.97 24.84
CA ASN A 91 -9.00 -2.50 26.08
C ASN A 91 -7.47 -2.59 26.02
N PHE A 92 -6.84 -1.44 26.15
CA PHE A 92 -5.38 -1.30 26.16
C PHE A 92 -5.01 -0.52 27.44
N GLU A 93 -4.18 -1.09 28.28
CA GLU A 93 -3.85 -0.53 29.60
C GLU A 93 -3.33 0.92 29.49
N GLY A 94 -3.98 1.83 30.21
CA GLY A 94 -3.68 3.26 30.20
C GLY A 94 -4.32 4.06 29.06
N ARG A 95 -5.06 3.41 28.12
CA ARG A 95 -5.64 4.05 26.96
C ARG A 95 -7.15 3.76 26.75
N GLU A 96 -7.82 3.21 27.74
CA GLU A 96 -9.21 2.73 27.66
C GLU A 96 -10.21 3.86 27.34
N ASN A 97 -9.83 5.11 27.60
CA ASN A 97 -10.67 6.28 27.37
C ASN A 97 -10.40 6.95 26.00
N GLU A 98 -9.51 6.40 25.16
CA GLU A 98 -9.27 6.96 23.86
C GLU A 98 -10.49 6.83 22.94
N LYS A 99 -10.79 7.93 22.25
CA LYS A 99 -11.85 8.02 21.26
C LYS A 99 -11.27 8.23 19.89
N ASP A 100 -12.00 7.80 18.88
CA ASP A 100 -11.66 8.01 17.46
C ASP A 100 -10.30 7.38 17.04
N LEU A 101 -9.95 6.26 17.68
CA LEU A 101 -8.76 5.50 17.34
C LEU A 101 -8.99 4.74 16.03
N SER A 102 -8.07 4.90 15.09
CA SER A 102 -8.04 4.12 13.86
C SER A 102 -7.43 2.73 14.10
N LEU A 103 -7.89 1.74 13.35
CA LEU A 103 -7.35 0.39 13.43
C LEU A 103 -5.88 0.38 12.97
N PRO A 104 -4.93 -0.12 13.79
CA PRO A 104 -3.55 -0.26 13.39
C PRO A 104 -3.38 -1.10 12.13
N GLY A 105 -2.37 -0.79 11.29
CA GLY A 105 -2.12 -1.49 10.04
C GLY A 105 -3.10 -1.12 8.89
N SER A 106 -4.00 -0.14 9.09
CA SER A 106 -5.04 0.21 8.12
C SER A 106 -4.85 1.64 7.59
N PRO A 107 -4.22 1.84 6.42
CA PRO A 107 -4.18 3.14 5.78
C PRO A 107 -5.58 3.60 5.35
N GLU A 108 -5.91 4.87 5.60
CA GLU A 108 -7.21 5.44 5.24
C GLU A 108 -7.38 5.57 3.72
N HIS A 109 -6.31 5.87 3.01
CA HIS A 109 -6.30 6.03 1.57
C HIS A 109 -5.24 5.14 0.91
N THR A 110 -5.64 4.36 -0.08
CA THR A 110 -4.72 3.69 -0.99
C THR A 110 -5.09 3.99 -2.44
N ALA A 111 -4.08 4.16 -3.28
CA ALA A 111 -4.28 4.38 -4.72
C ALA A 111 -3.20 3.66 -5.53
N ASN A 112 -3.62 3.07 -6.65
CA ASN A 112 -2.70 2.53 -7.64
C ASN A 112 -3.10 3.09 -8.99
N ALA A 113 -2.11 3.52 -9.80
CA ALA A 113 -2.32 4.00 -11.14
C ALA A 113 -1.25 3.44 -12.07
N SER A 114 -1.62 3.07 -13.29
CA SER A 114 -0.68 2.64 -14.31
C SER A 114 -1.05 3.22 -15.66
N LEU A 115 -0.07 3.79 -16.32
CA LEU A 115 -0.13 4.15 -17.74
C LEU A 115 0.67 3.11 -18.51
N TYR A 116 0.09 2.51 -19.55
CA TYR A 116 0.77 1.49 -20.32
C TYR A 116 0.71 1.77 -21.82
N PHE A 117 1.75 1.30 -22.51
CA PHE A 117 1.85 1.31 -23.96
C PHE A 117 2.20 -0.10 -24.44
N GLU A 118 1.38 -0.67 -25.33
CA GLU A 118 1.59 -1.99 -25.91
C GLU A 118 1.42 -1.96 -27.42
N LYS A 119 2.50 -2.19 -28.17
CA LYS A 119 2.46 -2.21 -29.62
C LYS A 119 3.61 -3.01 -30.24
N LYS A 120 3.29 -3.99 -31.09
CA LYS A 120 4.26 -4.73 -31.94
C LYS A 120 5.48 -5.25 -31.15
N GLY A 121 5.24 -5.89 -30.02
CA GLY A 121 6.30 -6.45 -29.17
C GLY A 121 6.88 -5.47 -28.15
N PHE A 122 6.63 -4.17 -28.28
CA PHE A 122 6.92 -3.19 -27.24
C PHE A 122 5.85 -3.24 -26.14
N ASN A 123 6.30 -3.26 -24.90
CA ASN A 123 5.48 -3.10 -23.72
C ASN A 123 6.20 -2.14 -22.76
N VAL A 124 5.53 -1.06 -22.38
CA VAL A 124 6.04 -0.09 -21.40
C VAL A 124 4.92 0.20 -20.42
N ARG A 125 5.24 0.17 -19.11
CA ARG A 125 4.31 0.47 -18.04
C ARG A 125 4.95 1.36 -16.99
N LEU A 126 4.34 2.50 -16.74
CA LEU A 126 4.65 3.35 -15.61
C LEU A 126 3.56 3.13 -14.55
N SER A 127 3.96 2.74 -13.35
CA SER A 127 3.06 2.45 -12.23
C SER A 127 3.33 3.39 -11.07
N TYR A 128 2.28 3.84 -10.42
CA TYR A 128 2.31 4.66 -9.21
C TYR A 128 1.48 3.99 -8.12
N ASN A 129 2.04 3.90 -6.91
CA ASN A 129 1.39 3.32 -5.75
C ASN A 129 1.47 4.31 -4.59
N TYR A 130 0.34 4.53 -3.95
CA TYR A 130 0.20 5.42 -2.80
C TYR A 130 -0.51 4.69 -1.65
N ALA A 131 -0.01 4.89 -0.44
CA ALA A 131 -0.75 4.61 0.78
C ALA A 131 -0.55 5.76 1.78
N SER A 132 -1.63 6.16 2.47
CA SER A 132 -1.54 7.13 3.56
C SER A 132 -0.82 6.54 4.77
N SER A 133 -0.35 7.39 5.67
CA SER A 133 0.23 6.96 6.94
C SER A 133 -0.80 6.21 7.80
N PHE A 134 -0.34 5.28 8.62
CA PHE A 134 -1.17 4.51 9.56
C PHE A 134 -0.38 4.17 10.82
N ILE A 135 -1.09 3.85 11.91
CA ILE A 135 -0.47 3.35 13.14
C ILE A 135 0.10 1.95 12.85
N ASP A 136 1.41 1.80 13.02
CA ASP A 136 2.14 0.55 12.86
C ASP A 136 2.30 -0.18 14.19
N GLU A 137 2.64 0.55 15.25
CA GLU A 137 2.78 0.01 16.61
C GLU A 137 2.17 0.99 17.62
N MET A 138 1.36 0.47 18.53
CA MET A 138 0.74 1.27 19.56
C MET A 138 1.67 1.43 20.76
N GLY A 139 1.91 2.67 21.18
CA GLY A 139 2.66 3.01 22.38
C GLY A 139 1.79 2.97 23.64
N GLU A 140 2.40 3.16 24.82
CA GLU A 140 1.70 3.27 26.11
C GLU A 140 0.73 4.47 26.15
N VAL A 141 1.01 5.50 25.38
CA VAL A 141 0.18 6.70 25.16
C VAL A 141 0.21 7.08 23.68
N ALA A 142 -0.83 7.75 23.19
CA ALA A 142 -0.95 8.14 21.78
C ALA A 142 0.26 8.92 21.22
N ALA A 143 0.91 9.74 22.07
CA ALA A 143 2.10 10.50 21.68
C ALA A 143 3.32 9.61 21.40
N LEU A 144 3.28 8.35 21.81
CA LEU A 144 4.31 7.33 21.58
C LEU A 144 3.95 6.32 20.48
N ASP A 145 2.78 6.45 19.86
CA ASP A 145 2.40 5.60 18.73
C ASP A 145 3.41 5.75 17.60
N ARG A 146 3.84 4.61 17.06
CA ARG A 146 4.65 4.57 15.86
C ARG A 146 3.77 4.52 14.63
N TYR A 147 4.02 5.43 13.72
CA TYR A 147 3.35 5.49 12.43
C TYR A 147 4.29 5.08 11.32
N TYR A 148 3.82 4.22 10.43
CA TYR A 148 4.40 4.08 9.11
C TYR A 148 3.98 5.30 8.29
N ASP A 149 4.96 6.02 7.73
CA ASP A 149 4.66 7.26 6.98
C ASP A 149 4.01 6.95 5.63
N ALA A 150 3.35 7.95 5.07
CA ALA A 150 2.76 7.83 3.75
C ALA A 150 3.82 7.49 2.70
N VAL A 151 3.51 6.58 1.80
CA VAL A 151 4.43 6.12 0.75
C VAL A 151 3.93 6.48 -0.65
N ASN A 152 4.88 6.82 -1.52
CA ASN A 152 4.68 7.15 -2.92
C ASN A 152 5.73 6.39 -3.74
N TYR A 153 5.37 5.26 -4.32
CA TYR A 153 6.28 4.52 -5.19
C TYR A 153 5.91 4.74 -6.66
N MET A 154 6.93 4.93 -7.46
CA MET A 154 6.79 4.99 -8.92
C MET A 154 7.78 4.02 -9.55
N ASP A 155 7.26 3.15 -10.43
CA ASP A 155 8.02 2.09 -11.06
C ASP A 155 7.83 2.15 -12.57
N LEU A 156 8.88 1.85 -13.33
CA LEU A 156 8.86 1.74 -14.78
C LEU A 156 9.29 0.35 -15.21
N ASN A 157 8.47 -0.29 -16.04
CA ASN A 157 8.82 -1.53 -16.71
C ASN A 157 8.81 -1.30 -18.21
N ALA A 158 9.84 -1.76 -18.92
CA ALA A 158 9.93 -1.70 -20.36
C ALA A 158 10.42 -3.03 -20.92
N SER A 159 9.82 -3.50 -22.01
CA SER A 159 10.31 -4.67 -22.71
C SER A 159 10.05 -4.60 -24.20
N TYR A 160 10.90 -5.30 -24.96
CA TYR A 160 10.74 -5.48 -26.39
C TYR A 160 10.97 -6.93 -26.78
N THR A 161 9.94 -7.55 -27.34
CA THR A 161 9.96 -8.94 -27.78
C THR A 161 9.95 -9.01 -29.31
N PHE A 162 10.85 -9.78 -29.87
CA PHE A 162 10.96 -10.03 -31.32
C PHE A 162 11.31 -11.49 -31.61
N GLY A 163 11.28 -11.87 -32.86
CA GLY A 163 11.54 -13.24 -33.34
C GLY A 163 10.25 -14.03 -33.58
N LYS A 164 10.31 -15.03 -34.49
CA LYS A 164 9.15 -15.88 -34.82
C LYS A 164 9.25 -17.29 -34.20
N LYS A 165 10.35 -18.01 -34.44
CA LYS A 165 10.60 -19.34 -33.89
C LYS A 165 11.25 -19.24 -32.52
N ILE A 166 12.31 -18.46 -32.42
CA ILE A 166 12.97 -18.12 -31.17
C ILE A 166 12.51 -16.71 -30.80
N LYS A 167 11.80 -16.59 -29.67
CA LYS A 167 11.35 -15.29 -29.15
C LYS A 167 12.36 -14.74 -28.18
N THR A 168 12.94 -13.60 -28.52
CA THR A 168 13.89 -12.89 -27.65
C THR A 168 13.24 -11.64 -27.11
N THR A 169 13.31 -11.45 -25.80
CA THR A 169 12.79 -10.30 -25.08
C THR A 169 13.93 -9.60 -24.36
N PHE A 170 14.19 -8.34 -24.69
CA PHE A 170 14.94 -7.43 -23.85
C PHE A 170 14.00 -6.79 -22.85
N TYR A 171 14.40 -6.68 -21.58
CA TYR A 171 13.62 -6.00 -20.56
C TYR A 171 14.49 -5.12 -19.68
N ALA A 172 13.89 -4.07 -19.16
CA ALA A 172 14.46 -3.20 -18.13
C ALA A 172 13.36 -2.78 -17.17
N ASP A 173 13.65 -2.87 -15.87
CA ASP A 173 12.78 -2.48 -14.78
C ASP A 173 13.50 -1.47 -13.90
N ALA A 174 12.83 -0.38 -13.57
CA ALA A 174 13.31 0.60 -12.61
C ALA A 174 12.25 0.75 -11.52
N THR A 175 12.62 0.50 -10.26
CA THR A 175 11.72 0.60 -9.10
C THR A 175 12.12 1.75 -8.20
N ASN A 176 11.12 2.30 -7.51
CA ASN A 176 11.28 3.42 -6.61
C ASN A 176 11.89 4.67 -7.27
N LEU A 177 11.38 5.05 -8.46
CA LEU A 177 11.88 6.22 -9.21
C LEU A 177 11.78 7.54 -8.43
N LEU A 178 10.88 7.64 -7.46
CA LEU A 178 10.74 8.79 -6.59
C LEU A 178 11.73 8.80 -5.42
N ASN A 179 12.56 7.75 -5.31
CA ASN A 179 13.50 7.58 -4.20
C ASN A 179 12.81 7.69 -2.82
N GLN A 180 11.61 7.12 -2.72
CA GLN A 180 10.81 7.11 -1.50
C GLN A 180 11.56 6.37 -0.40
N PRO A 181 11.82 6.99 0.77
CA PRO A 181 12.37 6.29 1.91
C PRO A 181 11.31 5.43 2.61
N LEU A 182 11.74 4.38 3.28
CA LEU A 182 10.98 3.76 4.35
C LEU A 182 11.13 4.63 5.60
N ARG A 183 10.02 5.17 6.11
CA ARG A 183 10.08 6.10 7.24
C ARG A 183 9.02 5.76 8.29
N TYR A 184 9.46 5.79 9.55
CA TYR A 184 8.59 5.76 10.72
C TYR A 184 8.73 7.05 11.51
N TYR A 185 7.61 7.54 12.05
CA TYR A 185 7.60 8.68 12.97
C TYR A 185 6.77 8.34 14.22
N GLN A 186 6.99 9.09 15.31
CA GLN A 186 6.33 8.86 16.59
C GLN A 186 5.39 10.00 16.94
N GLY A 187 4.11 9.69 17.07
CA GLY A 187 3.04 10.63 17.45
C GLY A 187 2.80 11.73 16.40
N VAL A 188 3.83 12.51 16.09
CA VAL A 188 3.76 13.62 15.12
C VAL A 188 4.80 13.46 14.02
N LYS A 189 4.46 13.92 12.80
CA LYS A 189 5.30 13.73 11.59
C LYS A 189 6.73 14.23 11.72
N ASP A 190 6.96 15.29 12.52
CA ASP A 190 8.29 15.88 12.67
C ASP A 190 9.21 15.05 13.57
N ARG A 191 8.68 14.06 14.27
CA ARG A 191 9.44 13.18 15.15
C ARG A 191 9.80 11.88 14.44
N THR A 192 10.79 11.92 13.56
CA THR A 192 11.28 10.74 12.85
C THR A 192 11.96 9.77 13.82
N MET A 193 11.50 8.50 13.84
CA MET A 193 12.13 7.41 14.59
C MET A 193 13.15 6.66 13.74
N GLN A 194 12.81 6.40 12.48
CA GLN A 194 13.60 5.60 11.56
C GLN A 194 13.40 6.12 10.14
N SER A 195 14.47 6.20 9.37
CA SER A 195 14.43 6.53 7.96
C SER A 195 15.49 5.73 7.22
N GLU A 196 15.06 4.95 6.24
CA GLU A 196 15.94 4.08 5.45
C GLU A 196 15.80 4.43 3.97
N HIS A 197 16.93 4.67 3.32
CA HIS A 197 17.00 5.05 1.90
C HIS A 197 17.58 3.90 1.09
N TYR A 198 16.73 3.19 0.36
CA TYR A 198 17.15 2.08 -0.51
C TYR A 198 17.51 2.51 -1.92
N GLY A 199 17.15 3.74 -2.30
CA GLY A 199 17.45 4.32 -3.61
C GLY A 199 16.57 3.77 -4.75
N VAL A 200 16.90 4.21 -5.95
CA VAL A 200 16.33 3.68 -7.19
C VAL A 200 17.05 2.38 -7.54
N LYS A 201 16.28 1.32 -7.82
CA LYS A 201 16.84 0.02 -8.21
C LYS A 201 16.52 -0.25 -9.69
N ILE A 202 17.54 -0.60 -10.47
CA ILE A 202 17.40 -0.88 -11.90
C ILE A 202 17.86 -2.31 -12.16
N ASN A 203 17.04 -3.07 -12.89
CA ASN A 203 17.39 -4.40 -13.40
C ASN A 203 17.19 -4.40 -14.91
N ALA A 204 18.05 -5.09 -15.64
CA ALA A 204 17.89 -5.30 -17.07
C ALA A 204 18.36 -6.70 -17.46
N GLY A 205 17.78 -7.27 -18.50
CA GLY A 205 18.15 -8.60 -18.93
C GLY A 205 17.57 -9.00 -20.28
N VAL A 206 17.87 -10.24 -20.66
CA VAL A 206 17.43 -10.87 -21.89
C VAL A 206 16.79 -12.21 -21.56
N LYS A 207 15.59 -12.46 -22.10
CA LYS A 207 14.88 -13.75 -22.02
C LYS A 207 14.77 -14.34 -23.42
N VAL A 208 15.16 -15.60 -23.56
CA VAL A 208 15.05 -16.34 -24.84
C VAL A 208 14.12 -17.54 -24.63
N ASN A 209 13.08 -17.64 -25.48
CA ASN A 209 12.15 -18.76 -25.52
C ASN A 209 12.30 -19.48 -26.87
N PHE A 210 12.56 -20.80 -26.82
CA PHE A 210 12.75 -21.70 -27.95
C PHE A 210 11.47 -22.38 -28.38
#